data_26cd6144637555118b5114d034123477
#
_entry.id   26cd6144637555118b5114d034123477
#
_cell.length_a   1.000
_cell.length_b   1.000
_cell.length_c   1.000
_cell.angle_alpha   90.00
_cell.angle_beta   90.00
_cell.angle_gamma   90.00
#
_symmetry.space_group_name_H-M   'P 1'
#
loop_
_entity.id
_entity.type
_entity.pdbx_description
1 polymer ?
#
loop_
_entity_poly.entity_id
_entity_poly.type
_entity_poly.pdbx_seq_one_letter_code
_entity_poly.pdbx_strand_id
1 'polypeptide(L)'
;LDLNNESEIKVFLFQGLPKAQKMDLIVQKGTELGITEFIPTITHRVDVKLKGEFKKLDRLNRIALEAAKQSKRSIVPKVTEPIGFEEVLQKVDELDLFLVPYENANNFGIKTLINKLRNEEKINNIKNIGIFVGPEGGIEEEEIEQLKEKGAHIVTLGKRILRTETAGFVATSLIQYELSDLGGND
;
A
#
# COMPACT_ATOMS: atom_id res chain seq x y z
N LEU A 1 18.66 14.24 -20.94
CA LEU A 1 18.80 12.92 -20.27
C LEU A 1 17.48 12.65 -19.54
N ASP A 2 16.63 11.84 -20.14
CA ASP A 2 15.43 11.34 -19.47
C ASP A 2 15.88 10.34 -18.40
N LEU A 3 16.14 10.84 -17.19
CA LEU A 3 16.38 10.00 -16.04
C LEU A 3 15.03 9.42 -15.61
N ASN A 4 14.76 8.19 -15.98
CA ASN A 4 13.60 7.47 -15.50
C ASN A 4 13.91 6.91 -14.11
N ASN A 5 13.45 7.61 -13.07
CA ASN A 5 13.60 7.20 -11.67
C ASN A 5 12.32 6.49 -11.15
N GLU A 6 11.55 5.89 -12.06
CA GLU A 6 10.34 5.17 -11.67
C GLU A 6 10.60 3.68 -11.51
N SER A 7 9.88 3.10 -10.55
CA SER A 7 9.86 1.66 -10.32
C SER A 7 9.29 0.91 -11.54
N GLU A 8 9.78 -0.29 -11.79
CA GLU A 8 9.25 -1.17 -12.84
C GLU A 8 7.86 -1.72 -12.52
N ILE A 9 7.45 -1.64 -11.25
CA ILE A 9 6.12 -2.04 -10.78
C ILE A 9 5.33 -0.82 -10.35
N LYS A 10 4.00 -0.94 -10.34
CA LYS A 10 3.10 0.06 -9.78
C LYS A 10 2.55 -0.44 -8.46
N VAL A 11 2.72 0.36 -7.42
CA VAL A 11 2.25 0.05 -6.07
C VAL A 11 1.11 0.99 -5.70
N PHE A 12 -0.03 0.41 -5.37
CA PHE A 12 -1.23 1.11 -4.93
C PHE A 12 -1.41 0.87 -3.43
N LEU A 13 -1.26 1.91 -2.63
CA LEU A 13 -1.43 1.81 -1.19
C LEU A 13 -2.85 2.18 -0.78
N PHE A 14 -3.61 1.19 -0.35
CA PHE A 14 -4.93 1.34 0.27
C PHE A 14 -4.72 1.50 1.77
N GLN A 15 -4.78 2.73 2.23
CA GLN A 15 -4.48 3.06 3.63
C GLN A 15 -5.77 3.32 4.41
N GLY A 16 -6.07 2.47 5.38
CA GLY A 16 -7.13 2.74 6.35
C GLY A 16 -6.92 4.12 6.95
N LEU A 17 -7.92 5.00 6.85
CA LEU A 17 -7.76 6.41 7.16
C LEU A 17 -7.28 6.60 8.60
N PRO A 18 -6.04 7.07 8.81
CA PRO A 18 -5.46 7.17 10.14
C PRO A 18 -5.86 8.47 10.83
N LYS A 19 -5.65 8.50 12.14
CA LYS A 19 -5.89 9.69 12.97
C LYS A 19 -4.81 10.75 12.73
N ALA A 20 -5.13 11.99 13.09
CA ALA A 20 -4.24 13.14 13.08
C ALA A 20 -3.59 13.37 11.70
N GLN A 21 -2.32 13.69 11.68
CA GLN A 21 -1.57 14.03 10.46
C GLN A 21 -0.73 12.86 9.94
N LYS A 22 -1.04 11.64 10.34
CA LYS A 22 -0.28 10.46 9.89
C LYS A 22 -0.34 10.27 8.37
N MET A 23 -1.45 10.66 7.75
CA MET A 23 -1.57 10.59 6.30
C MET A 23 -0.55 11.48 5.58
N ASP A 24 -0.20 12.63 6.14
CA ASP A 24 0.84 13.50 5.60
C ASP A 24 2.18 12.75 5.50
N LEU A 25 2.57 12.07 6.57
CA LEU A 25 3.80 11.27 6.61
C LEU A 25 3.75 10.10 5.64
N ILE A 26 2.63 9.40 5.58
CA ILE A 26 2.42 8.26 4.69
C ILE A 26 2.60 8.69 3.22
N VAL A 27 1.99 9.79 2.81
CA VAL A 27 2.12 10.32 1.46
C VAL A 27 3.55 10.76 1.15
N GLN A 28 4.18 11.49 2.07
CA GLN A 28 5.55 11.94 1.88
C GLN A 28 6.53 10.78 1.70
N LYS A 29 6.56 9.87 2.67
CA LYS A 29 7.50 8.73 2.67
C LYS A 29 7.14 7.68 1.61
N GLY A 30 5.86 7.44 1.41
CA GLY A 30 5.41 6.53 0.37
C GLY A 30 5.81 7.00 -1.04
N THR A 31 5.80 8.30 -1.28
CA THR A 31 6.28 8.88 -2.53
C THR A 31 7.77 8.59 -2.74
N GLU A 32 8.60 8.79 -1.73
CA GLU A 32 10.03 8.45 -1.78
C GLU A 32 10.27 6.96 -2.07
N LEU A 33 9.38 6.09 -1.57
CA LEU A 33 9.47 4.63 -1.75
C LEU A 33 8.89 4.13 -3.07
N GLY A 34 8.38 5.01 -3.92
CA GLY A 34 7.91 4.64 -5.25
C GLY A 34 6.45 4.28 -5.35
N ILE A 35 5.61 4.60 -4.36
CA ILE A 35 4.16 4.39 -4.45
C ILE A 35 3.60 5.19 -5.63
N THR A 36 2.73 4.55 -6.39
CA THR A 36 2.08 5.15 -7.58
C THR A 36 0.83 5.92 -7.20
N GLU A 37 0.04 5.39 -6.28
CA GLU A 37 -1.25 5.98 -5.89
C GLU A 37 -1.55 5.66 -4.43
N PHE A 38 -2.05 6.67 -3.71
CA PHE A 38 -2.52 6.55 -2.34
C PHE A 38 -4.04 6.60 -2.32
N ILE A 39 -4.67 5.58 -1.78
CA ILE A 39 -6.12 5.43 -1.74
C ILE A 39 -6.57 5.34 -0.28
N PRO A 40 -6.98 6.46 0.32
CA PRO A 40 -7.53 6.41 1.68
C PRO A 40 -8.76 5.52 1.71
N THR A 41 -8.88 4.68 2.74
CA THR A 41 -9.99 3.74 2.87
C THR A 41 -10.74 3.95 4.17
N ILE A 42 -12.06 3.79 4.11
CA ILE A 42 -12.95 3.85 5.26
C ILE A 42 -13.44 2.44 5.53
N THR A 43 -12.94 1.84 6.59
CA THR A 43 -13.29 0.50 7.04
C THR A 43 -13.99 0.56 8.40
N HIS A 44 -14.44 -0.57 8.90
CA HIS A 44 -15.25 -0.64 10.12
C HIS A 44 -14.59 0.05 11.33
N ARG A 45 -13.27 -0.14 11.50
CA ARG A 45 -12.51 0.42 12.63
C ARG A 45 -11.84 1.76 12.37
N VAL A 46 -12.22 2.45 11.30
CA VAL A 46 -11.78 3.83 11.08
C VAL A 46 -12.55 4.77 12.00
N ASP A 47 -11.83 5.44 12.90
CA ASP A 47 -12.43 6.38 13.86
C ASP A 47 -12.70 7.77 13.29
N VAL A 48 -12.13 8.07 12.12
CA VAL A 48 -12.28 9.38 11.49
C VAL A 48 -13.64 9.49 10.84
N LYS A 49 -14.48 10.39 11.37
CA LYS A 49 -15.77 10.69 10.74
C LYS A 49 -15.59 11.75 9.67
N LEU A 50 -15.79 11.37 8.42
CA LEU A 50 -15.86 12.33 7.33
C LEU A 50 -17.22 13.02 7.38
N LYS A 51 -17.21 14.32 7.68
CA LYS A 51 -18.40 15.17 7.56
C LYS A 51 -18.34 15.89 6.22
N GLY A 52 -18.92 15.30 5.19
CA GLY A 52 -18.90 15.86 3.84
C GLY A 52 -17.62 15.56 3.06
N GLU A 53 -17.12 16.52 2.28
CA GLU A 53 -15.93 16.37 1.46
C GLU A 53 -14.68 16.09 2.28
N PHE A 54 -13.78 15.28 1.73
CA PHE A 54 -12.44 15.04 2.30
C PHE A 54 -11.56 16.27 2.08
N LYS A 55 -11.59 17.20 3.02
CA LYS A 55 -10.95 18.53 2.91
C LYS A 55 -9.43 18.50 2.80
N LYS A 56 -8.79 17.36 3.10
CA LYS A 56 -7.33 17.22 3.11
C LYS A 56 -6.74 16.85 1.75
N LEU A 57 -7.57 16.59 0.75
CA LEU A 57 -7.13 16.03 -0.53
C LEU A 57 -6.11 16.94 -1.24
N ASP A 58 -6.39 18.24 -1.34
CA ASP A 58 -5.49 19.19 -1.97
C ASP A 58 -4.14 19.29 -1.25
N ARG A 59 -4.16 19.29 0.07
CA ARG A 59 -2.95 19.29 0.90
C ARG A 59 -2.12 18.03 0.66
N LEU A 60 -2.73 16.86 0.64
CA LEU A 60 -2.05 15.59 0.45
C LEU A 60 -1.44 15.48 -0.96
N ASN A 61 -2.15 15.94 -1.99
CA ASN A 61 -1.61 15.98 -3.34
C ASN A 61 -0.44 16.98 -3.47
N ARG A 62 -0.46 18.07 -2.71
CA ARG A 62 0.67 19.01 -2.63
C ARG A 62 1.89 18.35 -1.96
N ILE A 63 1.68 17.60 -0.88
CA ILE A 63 2.75 16.83 -0.22
C ILE A 63 3.35 15.82 -1.20
N ALA A 64 2.53 15.10 -1.96
CA ALA A 64 3.00 14.17 -2.97
C ALA A 64 3.85 14.86 -4.04
N LEU A 65 3.44 16.04 -4.52
CA LEU A 65 4.19 16.83 -5.49
C LEU A 65 5.57 17.22 -4.94
N GLU A 66 5.62 17.77 -3.74
CA GLU A 66 6.89 18.20 -3.14
C GLU A 66 7.83 17.02 -2.87
N ALA A 67 7.29 15.90 -2.39
CA ALA A 67 8.06 14.69 -2.18
C ALA A 67 8.58 14.10 -3.50
N ALA A 68 7.79 14.14 -4.57
CA ALA A 68 8.21 13.68 -5.90
C ALA A 68 9.36 14.54 -6.44
N LYS A 69 9.30 15.85 -6.28
CA LYS A 69 10.39 16.76 -6.65
C LYS A 69 11.67 16.46 -5.88
N GLN A 70 11.57 16.32 -4.57
CA GLN A 70 12.71 16.06 -3.69
C GLN A 70 13.39 14.73 -4.01
N SER A 71 12.60 13.68 -4.27
CA SER A 71 13.09 12.34 -4.61
C SER A 71 13.45 12.17 -6.09
N LYS A 72 13.30 13.22 -6.89
CA LYS A 72 13.58 13.25 -8.34
C LYS A 72 12.74 12.25 -9.15
N ARG A 73 11.52 12.01 -8.71
CA ARG A 73 10.59 11.17 -9.46
C ARG A 73 10.08 11.90 -10.71
N SER A 74 9.90 11.15 -11.79
CA SER A 74 9.33 11.67 -13.04
C SER A 74 7.80 11.69 -13.05
N ILE A 75 7.17 10.94 -12.13
CA ILE A 75 5.72 10.87 -11.97
C ILE A 75 5.35 11.32 -10.56
N VAL A 76 4.35 12.19 -10.45
CA VAL A 76 3.79 12.60 -9.16
C VAL A 76 2.70 11.60 -8.78
N PRO A 77 2.82 10.91 -7.62
CA PRO A 77 1.76 10.02 -7.16
C PRO A 77 0.47 10.80 -6.91
N LYS A 78 -0.64 10.14 -7.15
CA LYS A 78 -1.96 10.71 -6.88
C LYS A 78 -2.47 10.24 -5.52
N VAL A 79 -3.07 11.15 -4.77
CA VAL A 79 -3.90 10.83 -3.61
C VAL A 79 -5.36 10.95 -4.05
N THR A 80 -6.13 9.88 -3.92
CA THR A 80 -7.52 9.84 -4.38
C THR A 80 -8.50 10.21 -3.27
N GLU A 81 -9.75 10.44 -3.65
CA GLU A 81 -10.85 10.50 -2.69
C GLU A 81 -10.93 9.19 -1.89
N PRO A 82 -11.34 9.25 -0.61
CA PRO A 82 -11.55 8.04 0.17
C PRO A 82 -12.58 7.12 -0.43
N ILE A 83 -12.32 5.81 -0.35
CA ILE A 83 -13.26 4.77 -0.78
C ILE A 83 -13.69 3.90 0.40
N GLY A 84 -14.82 3.22 0.27
CA GLY A 84 -15.29 2.25 1.23
C GLY A 84 -14.67 0.87 1.03
N PHE A 85 -14.89 -0.02 2.00
CA PHE A 85 -14.33 -1.38 1.96
C PHE A 85 -14.84 -2.21 0.77
N GLU A 86 -16.10 -2.05 0.38
CA GLU A 86 -16.65 -2.74 -0.80
C GLU A 86 -15.88 -2.40 -2.07
N GLU A 87 -15.47 -1.15 -2.23
CA GLU A 87 -14.67 -0.72 -3.37
C GLU A 87 -13.23 -1.29 -3.31
N VAL A 88 -12.67 -1.46 -2.10
CA VAL A 88 -11.39 -2.15 -1.92
C VAL A 88 -11.49 -3.58 -2.44
N LEU A 89 -12.55 -4.31 -2.09
CA LEU A 89 -12.77 -5.68 -2.55
C LEU A 89 -12.83 -5.77 -4.08
N GLN A 90 -13.46 -4.81 -4.74
CA GLN A 90 -13.49 -4.74 -6.21
C GLN A 90 -12.09 -4.55 -6.80
N LYS A 91 -11.25 -3.77 -6.13
CA LYS A 91 -9.87 -3.51 -6.58
C LYS A 91 -8.96 -4.73 -6.50
N VAL A 92 -9.24 -5.68 -5.59
CA VAL A 92 -8.45 -6.91 -5.47
C VAL A 92 -8.40 -7.66 -6.81
N ASP A 93 -9.54 -7.74 -7.51
CA ASP A 93 -9.66 -8.45 -8.78
C ASP A 93 -8.96 -7.71 -9.96
N GLU A 94 -8.74 -6.42 -9.83
CA GLU A 94 -8.16 -5.57 -10.88
C GLU A 94 -6.62 -5.55 -10.88
N LEU A 95 -6.01 -5.99 -9.78
CA LEU A 95 -4.56 -5.92 -9.58
C LEU A 95 -3.93 -7.31 -9.71
N ASP A 96 -2.66 -7.36 -10.11
CA ASP A 96 -1.94 -8.62 -10.31
C ASP A 96 -1.61 -9.33 -8.99
N LEU A 97 -1.40 -8.57 -7.94
CA LEU A 97 -1.12 -9.05 -6.60
C LEU A 97 -1.74 -8.10 -5.59
N PHE A 98 -2.35 -8.63 -4.55
CA PHE A 98 -2.93 -7.83 -3.47
C PHE A 98 -2.51 -8.38 -2.11
N LEU A 99 -1.84 -7.55 -1.33
CA LEU A 99 -1.26 -7.90 -0.03
C LEU A 99 -1.99 -7.21 1.10
N VAL A 100 -2.23 -7.94 2.18
CA VAL A 100 -2.83 -7.40 3.40
C VAL A 100 -1.92 -7.74 4.58
N PRO A 101 -1.06 -6.81 5.01
CA PRO A 101 -0.30 -7.00 6.24
C PRO A 101 -1.25 -7.14 7.44
N TYR A 102 -1.09 -8.22 8.20
CA TYR A 102 -1.97 -8.53 9.32
C TYR A 102 -1.18 -9.25 10.42
N GLU A 103 -1.34 -8.82 11.66
CA GLU A 103 -0.56 -9.32 12.80
C GLU A 103 -0.81 -10.81 13.09
N ASN A 104 -2.00 -11.32 12.78
CA ASN A 104 -2.39 -12.71 13.00
C ASN A 104 -2.23 -13.62 11.77
N ALA A 105 -1.33 -13.30 10.87
CA ALA A 105 -1.15 -13.99 9.57
C ALA A 105 -0.30 -15.27 9.66
N ASN A 106 -0.32 -16.03 10.70
CA ASN A 106 0.23 -17.40 10.85
C ASN A 106 1.59 -17.66 10.15
N ASN A 107 2.56 -16.79 10.34
CA ASN A 107 3.93 -16.90 9.79
C ASN A 107 4.04 -16.89 8.25
N PHE A 108 2.97 -16.64 7.51
CA PHE A 108 3.02 -16.49 6.06
C PHE A 108 3.46 -15.06 5.72
N GLY A 109 4.75 -14.87 5.42
CA GLY A 109 5.36 -13.58 5.15
C GLY A 109 5.46 -13.26 3.67
N ILE A 110 5.84 -12.01 3.37
CA ILE A 110 6.12 -11.56 2.00
C ILE A 110 7.22 -12.42 1.36
N LYS A 111 8.27 -12.75 2.10
CA LYS A 111 9.35 -13.61 1.62
C LYS A 111 8.82 -14.97 1.13
N THR A 112 7.97 -15.62 1.91
CA THR A 112 7.35 -16.90 1.56
C THR A 112 6.48 -16.77 0.32
N LEU A 113 5.67 -15.71 0.25
CA LEU A 113 4.80 -15.44 -0.90
C LEU A 113 5.61 -15.25 -2.19
N ILE A 114 6.64 -14.43 -2.15
CA ILE A 114 7.48 -14.16 -3.32
C ILE A 114 8.19 -15.43 -3.80
N ASN A 115 8.72 -16.24 -2.88
CA ASN A 115 9.33 -17.52 -3.24
C ASN A 115 8.33 -18.46 -3.90
N LYS A 116 7.11 -18.52 -3.39
CA LYS A 116 6.03 -19.30 -3.99
C LYS A 116 5.73 -18.84 -5.42
N LEU A 117 5.59 -17.53 -5.63
CA LEU A 117 5.31 -16.96 -6.94
C LEU A 117 6.46 -17.20 -7.94
N ARG A 118 7.72 -17.17 -7.48
CA ARG A 118 8.87 -17.52 -8.31
C ARG A 118 8.85 -18.98 -8.73
N ASN A 119 8.55 -19.88 -7.80
CA ASN A 119 8.46 -21.33 -8.07
C ASN A 119 7.32 -21.68 -9.02
N GLU A 120 6.25 -20.91 -9.01
CA GLU A 120 5.10 -21.07 -9.92
C GLU A 120 5.29 -20.31 -11.25
N GLU A 121 6.44 -19.69 -11.46
CA GLU A 121 6.79 -18.89 -12.67
C GLU A 121 5.81 -17.72 -12.92
N LYS A 122 5.18 -17.21 -11.86
CA LYS A 122 4.20 -16.12 -11.95
C LYS A 122 4.80 -14.73 -11.73
N ILE A 123 6.03 -14.66 -11.24
CA ILE A 123 6.62 -13.39 -10.76
C ILE A 123 6.74 -12.34 -11.88
N ASN A 124 7.06 -12.74 -13.10
CA ASN A 124 7.28 -11.83 -14.23
C ASN A 124 5.98 -11.18 -14.74
N ASN A 125 4.84 -11.72 -14.39
CA ASN A 125 3.53 -11.19 -14.79
C ASN A 125 2.98 -10.17 -13.79
N ILE A 126 3.67 -9.96 -12.68
CA ILE A 126 3.22 -9.04 -11.62
C ILE A 126 3.77 -7.65 -11.89
N LYS A 127 2.89 -6.72 -12.24
CA LYS A 127 3.21 -5.32 -12.52
C LYS A 127 2.43 -4.35 -11.63
N ASN A 128 1.18 -4.67 -11.29
CA ASN A 128 0.31 -3.81 -10.49
C ASN A 128 0.01 -4.50 -9.16
N ILE A 129 0.45 -3.89 -8.07
CA ILE A 129 0.39 -4.48 -6.74
C ILE A 129 -0.39 -3.57 -5.80
N GLY A 130 -1.41 -4.12 -5.16
CA GLY A 130 -2.14 -3.45 -4.09
C GLY A 130 -1.60 -3.87 -2.72
N ILE A 131 -1.52 -2.93 -1.81
CA ILE A 131 -1.21 -3.15 -0.40
C ILE A 131 -2.31 -2.49 0.41
N PHE A 132 -3.02 -3.25 1.22
CA PHE A 132 -4.04 -2.71 2.12
C PHE A 132 -3.56 -2.78 3.56
N VAL A 133 -3.49 -1.61 4.20
CA VAL A 133 -3.10 -1.45 5.59
C VAL A 133 -4.29 -0.91 6.38
N GLY A 134 -4.65 -1.58 7.46
CA GLY A 134 -5.73 -1.14 8.34
C GLY A 134 -5.39 0.13 9.12
N PRO A 135 -6.40 0.82 9.67
CA PRO A 135 -6.19 1.96 10.57
C PRO A 135 -5.62 1.50 11.91
N GLU A 136 -5.43 2.42 12.85
CA GLU A 136 -4.91 2.11 14.20
C GLU A 136 -5.74 1.04 14.93
N GLY A 137 -7.05 1.02 14.71
CA GLY A 137 -7.95 0.01 15.27
C GLY A 137 -7.83 -1.38 14.63
N GLY A 138 -7.05 -1.52 13.55
CA GLY A 138 -6.86 -2.78 12.83
C GLY A 138 -7.98 -3.09 11.84
N ILE A 139 -7.95 -4.31 11.35
CA ILE A 139 -8.91 -4.85 10.37
C ILE A 139 -9.80 -5.87 11.07
N GLU A 140 -11.11 -5.82 10.83
CA GLU A 140 -12.04 -6.83 11.36
C GLU A 140 -11.77 -8.20 10.75
N GLU A 141 -12.00 -9.26 11.53
CA GLU A 141 -11.83 -10.63 11.05
C GLU A 141 -12.71 -10.91 9.82
N GLU A 142 -13.94 -10.40 9.82
CA GLU A 142 -14.85 -10.53 8.68
C GLU A 142 -14.30 -9.87 7.42
N GLU A 143 -13.69 -8.68 7.56
CA GLU A 143 -13.03 -7.99 6.44
C GLU A 143 -11.85 -8.82 5.90
N ILE A 144 -11.05 -9.43 6.78
CA ILE A 144 -9.96 -10.33 6.40
C ILE A 144 -10.49 -11.53 5.61
N GLU A 145 -11.56 -12.17 6.06
CA GLU A 145 -12.14 -13.32 5.34
C GLU A 145 -12.66 -12.91 3.95
N GLN A 146 -13.31 -11.77 3.82
CA GLN A 146 -13.77 -11.26 2.53
C GLN A 146 -12.60 -10.96 1.59
N LEU A 147 -11.51 -10.41 2.10
CA LEU A 147 -10.29 -10.15 1.31
C LEU A 147 -9.67 -11.47 0.81
N LYS A 148 -9.58 -12.50 1.68
CA LYS A 148 -9.11 -13.83 1.29
C LYS A 148 -9.96 -14.44 0.20
N GLU A 149 -11.28 -14.38 0.32
CA GLU A 149 -12.21 -14.91 -0.67
C GLU A 149 -12.03 -14.26 -2.04
N LYS A 150 -11.62 -12.99 -2.08
CA LYS A 150 -11.30 -12.26 -3.30
C LYS A 150 -9.92 -12.59 -3.88
N GLY A 151 -9.10 -13.35 -3.18
CA GLY A 151 -7.77 -13.72 -3.62
C GLY A 151 -6.63 -12.85 -3.06
N ALA A 152 -6.91 -11.97 -2.11
CA ALA A 152 -5.87 -11.23 -1.41
C ALA A 152 -5.01 -12.15 -0.55
N HIS A 153 -3.73 -11.84 -0.44
CA HIS A 153 -2.78 -12.58 0.38
C HIS A 153 -2.61 -11.88 1.72
N ILE A 154 -2.98 -12.58 2.79
CA ILE A 154 -2.79 -12.09 4.15
C ILE A 154 -1.38 -12.46 4.59
N VAL A 155 -0.56 -11.45 4.90
CA VAL A 155 0.86 -11.65 5.14
C VAL A 155 1.32 -11.04 6.46
N THR A 156 2.31 -11.67 7.09
CA THR A 156 3.01 -11.06 8.21
C THR A 156 4.21 -10.23 7.73
N LEU A 157 4.48 -9.14 8.43
CA LEU A 157 5.69 -8.31 8.23
C LEU A 157 6.76 -8.64 9.28
N GLY A 158 6.55 -9.64 10.09
CA GLY A 158 7.47 -10.06 11.16
C GLY A 158 6.75 -10.24 12.49
N LYS A 159 7.56 -10.41 13.55
CA LYS A 159 7.02 -10.75 14.88
C LYS A 159 6.59 -9.55 15.71
N ARG A 160 7.02 -8.35 15.33
CA ARG A 160 6.68 -7.12 16.05
C ARG A 160 5.42 -6.49 15.46
N ILE A 161 4.61 -5.90 16.32
CA ILE A 161 3.44 -5.12 15.89
C ILE A 161 3.95 -3.78 15.35
N LEU A 162 3.60 -3.47 14.12
CA LEU A 162 3.95 -2.20 13.47
C LEU A 162 2.76 -1.24 13.54
N ARG A 163 3.04 0.03 13.74
CA ARG A 163 2.03 1.08 13.61
C ARG A 163 1.51 1.16 12.17
N THR A 164 0.31 1.69 12.00
CA THR A 164 -0.33 1.77 10.68
C THR A 164 0.56 2.47 9.64
N GLU A 165 1.20 3.58 10.00
CA GLU A 165 2.12 4.30 9.11
C GLU A 165 3.39 3.48 8.78
N THR A 166 3.90 2.70 9.72
CA THR A 166 5.08 1.87 9.53
C THR A 166 4.80 0.67 8.63
N ALA A 167 3.63 0.04 8.78
CA ALA A 167 3.27 -1.17 8.02
C ALA A 167 3.29 -0.91 6.51
N GLY A 168 2.75 0.20 6.06
CA GLY A 168 2.77 0.57 4.65
C GLY A 168 4.18 0.78 4.11
N PHE A 169 5.05 1.43 4.86
CA PHE A 169 6.45 1.66 4.47
C PHE A 169 7.23 0.34 4.36
N VAL A 170 7.07 -0.54 5.34
CA VAL A 170 7.77 -1.83 5.37
C VAL A 170 7.29 -2.72 4.23
N ALA A 171 5.98 -2.87 4.05
CA ALA A 171 5.42 -3.69 2.97
C ALA A 171 5.86 -3.17 1.59
N THR A 172 5.77 -1.87 1.37
CA THR A 172 6.21 -1.23 0.12
C THR A 172 7.70 -1.46 -0.12
N SER A 173 8.54 -1.26 0.90
CA SER A 173 9.99 -1.46 0.78
C SER A 173 10.35 -2.89 0.43
N LEU A 174 9.71 -3.87 1.06
CA LEU A 174 9.97 -5.28 0.77
C LEU A 174 9.55 -5.66 -0.65
N ILE A 175 8.42 -5.16 -1.12
CA ILE A 175 7.95 -5.41 -2.48
C ILE A 175 8.87 -4.72 -3.50
N GLN A 176 9.27 -3.49 -3.27
CA GLN A 176 10.21 -2.79 -4.15
C GLN A 176 11.58 -3.47 -4.18
N TYR A 177 12.03 -4.00 -3.05
CA TYR A 177 13.29 -4.76 -2.97
C TYR A 177 13.21 -6.07 -3.77
N GLU A 178 12.12 -6.80 -3.64
CA GLU A 178 11.96 -8.12 -4.27
C GLU A 178 11.64 -8.03 -5.76
N LEU A 179 10.91 -7.00 -6.20
CA LEU A 179 10.32 -6.94 -7.55
C LEU A 179 10.80 -5.74 -8.38
N SER A 180 11.57 -4.84 -7.83
CA SER A 180 12.00 -3.62 -8.52
C SER A 180 13.40 -3.16 -8.06
N ASP A 181 13.59 -1.86 -7.92
CA ASP A 181 14.89 -1.19 -7.84
C ASP A 181 15.40 -0.87 -6.45
N LEU A 182 14.59 -1.03 -5.41
CA LEU A 182 15.03 -0.71 -4.06
C LEU A 182 16.13 -1.68 -3.59
N GLY A 183 17.23 -1.15 -3.13
CA GLY A 183 18.44 -1.93 -2.82
C GLY A 183 19.48 -1.89 -3.94
N GLY A 184 19.12 -1.32 -5.08
CA GLY A 184 19.97 -1.18 -6.25
C GLY A 184 19.91 -2.39 -7.19
N ASN A 185 20.14 -2.13 -8.46
CA ASN A 185 20.30 -3.13 -9.51
C ASN A 185 21.78 -3.17 -9.91
N ASP A 186 22.32 -4.35 -10.12
CA ASP A 186 23.68 -4.57 -10.64
C ASP A 186 23.76 -4.22 -12.14
#